data_cd209f06a4e6ecc4d275a976cabaf87d
#
_entry.id   cd209f06a4e6ecc4d275a976cabaf87d
#
_cell.length_a   1.000
_cell.length_b   1.000
_cell.length_c   1.000
_cell.angle_alpha   90.00
_cell.angle_beta   90.00
_cell.angle_gamma   90.00
#
_symmetry.space_group_name_H-M   'P 1'
#
loop_
_entity.id
_entity.type
_entity.pdbx_description
1 polymer ?
#
loop_
_entity_poly.entity_id
_entity_poly.type
_entity_poly.pdbx_seq_one_letter_code
_entity_poly.pdbx_strand_id
1 'polypeptide(L)'
;MNKLSQITIGALLALGTVSAAQAGTLDDVKKKGFVQCGVSAGLAGFSAPDDKGNYSGIDVDVCKAVAAAVFGDATKVKFTPLTAKERFTALQSGEVDLLSRNTTWTLNRDTAQGLSFAGVTYYDGQGFMVRNSLGVKSAKELDGASVCTETGTTTELNLSDYFKSNGLKYTVVALGSNSEAVAAYDSGRCDAYTTDASGLYATRIALAKPDDHMVLPEIISKEPLGPVVRQGDSQWFNVVKWSLYALVAAEEYGVTKANVDESKATSTNPEVKRLLGAEGEFGTPMGLPNDWAYQIVKQLGNYGEVFDRNVGAGSPLKIDRGINALWNKGGLQYAPPFR
;
A
#
# COMPACT_ATOMS: atom_id res chain seq x y z
N MET A 1 38.28 69.44 34.90
CA MET A 1 37.74 69.06 33.55
C MET A 1 37.40 67.58 33.59
N ASN A 2 36.15 67.26 33.93
CA ASN A 2 35.70 65.93 34.19
C ASN A 2 35.10 65.36 32.90
N LYS A 3 35.60 64.18 32.43
CA LYS A 3 34.97 63.41 31.37
C LYS A 3 34.09 62.33 32.00
N LEU A 4 32.78 62.48 31.91
CA LEU A 4 31.82 61.43 32.20
C LEU A 4 31.87 60.40 31.08
N SER A 5 32.12 59.15 31.47
CA SER A 5 32.01 57.96 30.57
C SER A 5 30.61 57.46 30.68
N GLN A 6 29.85 57.49 29.58
CA GLN A 6 28.52 56.86 29.47
C GLN A 6 28.68 55.36 29.09
N ILE A 7 28.30 54.51 30.02
CA ILE A 7 28.21 53.05 29.76
C ILE A 7 26.79 52.75 29.22
N THR A 8 26.70 52.43 27.95
CA THR A 8 25.46 52.00 27.32
C THR A 8 25.32 50.48 27.53
N ILE A 9 24.38 50.08 28.39
CA ILE A 9 24.03 48.66 28.58
C ILE A 9 23.10 48.26 27.46
N GLY A 10 23.62 47.49 26.48
CA GLY A 10 22.83 46.85 25.43
C GLY A 10 22.14 45.60 25.96
N ALA A 11 20.84 45.66 26.18
CA ALA A 11 20.02 44.47 26.47
C ALA A 11 19.84 43.65 25.19
N LEU A 12 20.56 42.49 25.07
CA LEU A 12 20.27 41.48 24.07
C LEU A 12 18.96 40.76 24.46
N LEU A 13 17.87 41.09 23.78
CA LEU A 13 16.68 40.27 23.76
C LEU A 13 16.97 39.00 22.94
N ALA A 14 17.24 37.88 23.61
CA ALA A 14 17.23 36.55 23.02
C ALA A 14 15.77 36.18 22.70
N LEU A 15 15.32 36.43 21.47
CA LEU A 15 14.09 35.83 20.94
C LEU A 15 14.31 34.31 20.81
N GLY A 16 13.93 33.58 21.85
CA GLY A 16 13.78 32.14 21.78
C GLY A 16 12.67 31.85 20.78
N THR A 17 13.05 31.35 19.60
CA THR A 17 12.10 30.75 18.67
C THR A 17 11.51 29.52 19.35
N VAL A 18 10.32 29.65 19.92
CA VAL A 18 9.49 28.51 20.32
C VAL A 18 9.12 27.83 19.01
N SER A 19 9.88 26.79 18.63
CA SER A 19 9.41 25.84 17.60
C SER A 19 8.12 25.27 18.14
N ALA A 20 6.99 25.74 17.63
CA ALA A 20 5.71 25.07 17.84
C ALA A 20 5.92 23.63 17.36
N ALA A 21 5.91 22.68 18.29
CA ALA A 21 5.88 21.27 17.94
C ALA A 21 4.62 21.08 17.06
N GLN A 22 4.84 20.90 15.77
CA GLN A 22 3.73 20.63 14.85
C GLN A 22 3.14 19.29 15.29
N ALA A 23 1.83 19.27 15.61
CA ALA A 23 1.14 18.04 15.98
C ALA A 23 1.42 16.99 14.91
N GLY A 24 1.82 15.79 15.33
CA GLY A 24 2.09 14.69 14.40
C GLY A 24 0.81 14.16 13.79
N THR A 25 0.91 13.45 12.68
CA THR A 25 -0.27 12.86 12.00
C THR A 25 -1.10 11.98 12.94
N LEU A 26 -0.46 11.28 13.89
CA LEU A 26 -1.17 10.46 14.87
C LEU A 26 -2.11 11.30 15.76
N ASP A 27 -1.66 12.47 16.20
CA ASP A 27 -2.48 13.37 17.04
C ASP A 27 -3.67 13.92 16.26
N ASP A 28 -3.45 14.31 15.00
CA ASP A 28 -4.51 14.79 14.11
C ASP A 28 -5.53 13.68 13.83
N VAL A 29 -5.07 12.45 13.57
CA VAL A 29 -5.92 11.26 13.39
C VAL A 29 -6.75 11.00 14.65
N LYS A 30 -6.14 10.99 15.83
CA LYS A 30 -6.85 10.82 17.09
C LYS A 30 -7.89 11.90 17.33
N LYS A 31 -7.55 13.16 17.06
CA LYS A 31 -8.43 14.32 17.23
C LYS A 31 -9.65 14.26 16.30
N LYS A 32 -9.47 13.85 15.03
CA LYS A 32 -10.58 13.72 14.09
C LYS A 32 -11.38 12.41 14.25
N GLY A 33 -10.86 11.42 14.98
CA GLY A 33 -11.55 10.17 15.35
C GLY A 33 -11.59 9.10 14.25
N PHE A 34 -10.82 9.24 13.17
CA PHE A 34 -10.70 8.26 12.09
C PHE A 34 -9.42 8.45 11.28
N VAL A 35 -8.98 7.41 10.58
CA VAL A 35 -7.90 7.45 9.60
C VAL A 35 -8.48 7.82 8.24
N GLN A 36 -7.94 8.86 7.57
CA GLN A 36 -8.28 9.16 6.18
C GLN A 36 -7.28 8.44 5.27
N CYS A 37 -7.76 7.44 4.53
CA CYS A 37 -6.92 6.59 3.70
C CYS A 37 -7.17 6.81 2.21
N GLY A 38 -6.10 7.12 1.45
CA GLY A 38 -6.13 7.16 -0.01
C GLY A 38 -6.06 5.75 -0.59
N VAL A 39 -7.01 5.42 -1.47
CA VAL A 39 -7.16 4.10 -2.09
C VAL A 39 -7.36 4.22 -3.60
N SER A 40 -7.33 3.11 -4.34
CA SER A 40 -7.72 3.11 -5.76
C SER A 40 -9.23 3.28 -5.90
N ALA A 41 -9.65 3.86 -7.03
CA ALA A 41 -11.06 4.06 -7.33
C ALA A 41 -11.82 2.76 -7.67
N GLY A 42 -11.10 1.67 -8.01
CA GLY A 42 -11.73 0.40 -8.37
C GLY A 42 -10.74 -0.62 -8.91
N LEU A 43 -9.92 -1.20 -8.02
CA LEU A 43 -9.05 -2.33 -8.34
C LEU A 43 -9.42 -3.52 -7.46
N ALA A 44 -10.12 -4.51 -8.03
CA ALA A 44 -10.57 -5.69 -7.31
C ALA A 44 -9.40 -6.43 -6.64
N GLY A 45 -9.60 -6.88 -5.40
CA GLY A 45 -8.56 -7.51 -4.58
C GLY A 45 -7.63 -6.55 -3.85
N PHE A 46 -7.51 -5.30 -4.29
CA PHE A 46 -6.68 -4.25 -3.65
C PHE A 46 -7.53 -3.17 -2.99
N SER A 47 -8.28 -2.42 -3.75
CA SER A 47 -9.27 -1.49 -3.24
C SER A 47 -10.38 -1.27 -4.27
N ALA A 48 -11.56 -1.79 -3.98
CA ALA A 48 -12.73 -1.64 -4.82
C ALA A 48 -13.99 -1.47 -3.95
N PRO A 49 -14.89 -0.53 -4.28
CA PRO A 49 -16.17 -0.42 -3.64
C PRO A 49 -17.14 -1.50 -4.15
N ASP A 50 -18.02 -1.98 -3.28
CA ASP A 50 -19.22 -2.72 -3.67
C ASP A 50 -20.34 -1.75 -4.15
N ASP A 51 -21.48 -2.29 -4.55
CA ASP A 51 -22.65 -1.51 -5.00
C ASP A 51 -23.22 -0.58 -3.92
N LYS A 52 -22.85 -0.77 -2.65
CA LYS A 52 -23.23 0.05 -1.50
C LYS A 52 -22.15 1.07 -1.13
N GLY A 53 -21.02 1.08 -1.85
CA GLY A 53 -19.88 1.95 -1.59
C GLY A 53 -18.93 1.45 -0.48
N ASN A 54 -19.08 0.20 0.01
CA ASN A 54 -18.16 -0.38 0.99
C ASN A 54 -16.89 -0.85 0.27
N TYR A 55 -15.74 -0.37 0.71
CA TYR A 55 -14.45 -0.77 0.16
C TYR A 55 -13.95 -2.10 0.73
N SER A 56 -13.33 -2.91 -0.13
CA SER A 56 -12.64 -4.17 0.20
C SER A 56 -11.34 -4.31 -0.58
N GLY A 57 -10.43 -5.15 -0.09
CA GLY A 57 -9.14 -5.44 -0.72
C GLY A 57 -7.96 -5.35 0.27
N ILE A 58 -6.77 -5.79 -0.17
CA ILE A 58 -5.54 -5.78 0.66
C ILE A 58 -5.22 -4.36 1.14
N ASP A 59 -5.27 -3.38 0.24
CA ASP A 59 -4.99 -1.98 0.56
C ASP A 59 -5.97 -1.42 1.61
N VAL A 60 -7.24 -1.79 1.48
CA VAL A 60 -8.31 -1.43 2.43
C VAL A 60 -8.06 -2.07 3.80
N ASP A 61 -7.66 -3.33 3.82
CA ASP A 61 -7.40 -4.04 5.07
C ASP A 61 -6.18 -3.48 5.81
N VAL A 62 -5.17 -2.98 5.10
CA VAL A 62 -4.05 -2.24 5.70
C VAL A 62 -4.54 -0.95 6.36
N CYS A 63 -5.41 -0.18 5.72
CA CYS A 63 -5.99 1.03 6.31
C CYS A 63 -6.82 0.70 7.56
N LYS A 64 -7.61 -0.38 7.50
CA LYS A 64 -8.38 -0.89 8.63
C LYS A 64 -7.48 -1.39 9.77
N ALA A 65 -6.32 -1.99 9.45
CA ALA A 65 -5.34 -2.42 10.45
C ALA A 65 -4.78 -1.22 11.23
N VAL A 66 -4.45 -0.14 10.53
CA VAL A 66 -4.02 1.12 11.17
C VAL A 66 -5.13 1.70 12.05
N ALA A 67 -6.38 1.71 11.60
CA ALA A 67 -7.51 2.16 12.39
C ALA A 67 -7.74 1.28 13.64
N ALA A 68 -7.65 -0.04 13.51
CA ALA A 68 -7.72 -0.97 14.63
C ALA A 68 -6.59 -0.75 15.65
N ALA A 69 -5.37 -0.47 15.18
CA ALA A 69 -4.23 -0.17 16.05
C ALA A 69 -4.42 1.13 16.85
N VAL A 70 -4.93 2.19 16.20
CA VAL A 70 -5.07 3.53 16.81
C VAL A 70 -6.29 3.63 17.71
N PHE A 71 -7.42 3.05 17.29
CA PHE A 71 -8.73 3.24 17.94
C PHE A 71 -9.30 1.98 18.61
N GLY A 72 -8.67 0.81 18.42
CA GLY A 72 -9.28 -0.47 18.80
C GLY A 72 -10.50 -0.85 17.94
N ASP A 73 -10.70 -0.15 16.81
CA ASP A 73 -11.88 -0.27 15.94
C ASP A 73 -11.48 -0.09 14.45
N ALA A 74 -11.51 -1.17 13.70
CA ALA A 74 -11.18 -1.20 12.26
C ALA A 74 -12.15 -0.39 11.39
N THR A 75 -13.32 -0.01 11.91
CA THR A 75 -14.31 0.81 11.19
C THR A 75 -14.00 2.30 11.24
N LYS A 76 -13.07 2.74 12.09
CA LYS A 76 -12.62 4.13 12.21
C LYS A 76 -11.69 4.55 11.07
N VAL A 77 -12.13 4.32 9.84
CA VAL A 77 -11.42 4.68 8.61
C VAL A 77 -12.37 5.22 7.57
N LYS A 78 -11.92 6.23 6.82
CA LYS A 78 -12.62 6.75 5.64
C LYS A 78 -11.71 6.62 4.43
N PHE A 79 -12.28 6.32 3.29
CA PHE A 79 -11.55 6.09 2.04
C PHE A 79 -11.72 7.26 1.09
N THR A 80 -10.59 7.72 0.50
CA THR A 80 -10.57 8.70 -0.59
C THR A 80 -10.08 7.98 -1.85
N PRO A 81 -10.94 7.77 -2.85
CA PRO A 81 -10.51 7.22 -4.13
C PRO A 81 -9.63 8.23 -4.88
N LEU A 82 -8.47 7.78 -5.35
CA LEU A 82 -7.46 8.61 -6.02
C LEU A 82 -6.97 7.91 -7.29
N THR A 83 -6.73 8.68 -8.34
CA THR A 83 -6.00 8.21 -9.53
C THR A 83 -4.50 8.06 -9.22
N ALA A 84 -3.75 7.39 -10.10
CA ALA A 84 -2.30 7.27 -9.94
C ALA A 84 -1.60 8.64 -9.96
N LYS A 85 -2.15 9.61 -10.70
CA LYS A 85 -1.61 10.97 -10.82
C LYS A 85 -1.85 11.82 -9.56
N GLU A 86 -3.01 11.66 -8.92
CA GLU A 86 -3.42 12.51 -7.78
C GLU A 86 -2.87 12.04 -6.44
N ARG A 87 -2.62 10.74 -6.29
CA ARG A 87 -2.34 10.09 -4.98
C ARG A 87 -1.22 10.76 -4.17
N PHE A 88 -0.13 11.16 -4.81
CA PHE A 88 1.01 11.75 -4.09
C PHE A 88 0.72 13.19 -3.65
N THR A 89 0.03 13.98 -4.48
CA THR A 89 -0.40 15.33 -4.09
C THR A 89 -1.38 15.30 -2.94
N ALA A 90 -2.36 14.38 -2.95
CA ALA A 90 -3.31 14.19 -1.86
C ALA A 90 -2.62 13.79 -0.54
N LEU A 91 -1.59 12.93 -0.61
CA LEU A 91 -0.81 12.57 0.57
C LEU A 91 0.03 13.75 1.08
N GLN A 92 0.72 14.46 0.19
CA GLN A 92 1.60 15.58 0.54
C GLN A 92 0.82 16.77 1.10
N SER A 93 -0.36 17.06 0.58
CA SER A 93 -1.25 18.14 1.07
C SER A 93 -1.90 17.84 2.42
N GLY A 94 -1.89 16.59 2.87
CA GLY A 94 -2.58 16.15 4.08
C GLY A 94 -4.07 15.86 3.88
N GLU A 95 -4.55 15.79 2.65
CA GLU A 95 -5.91 15.33 2.34
C GLU A 95 -6.13 13.90 2.81
N VAL A 96 -5.09 13.07 2.72
CA VAL A 96 -5.06 11.74 3.31
C VAL A 96 -3.90 11.60 4.30
N ASP A 97 -4.10 10.80 5.36
CA ASP A 97 -3.08 10.52 6.38
C ASP A 97 -2.12 9.42 5.92
N LEU A 98 -2.65 8.50 5.12
CA LEU A 98 -2.04 7.26 4.66
C LEU A 98 -2.50 7.02 3.23
N LEU A 99 -1.59 6.59 2.37
CA LEU A 99 -1.88 6.10 1.04
C LEU A 99 -1.63 4.59 1.02
N SER A 100 -2.68 3.79 0.83
CA SER A 100 -2.62 2.35 0.55
C SER A 100 -3.40 2.10 -0.75
N ARG A 101 -2.67 2.13 -1.88
CA ARG A 101 -3.23 2.20 -3.23
C ARG A 101 -2.27 1.57 -4.23
N ASN A 102 -2.01 0.27 -4.09
CA ASN A 102 -1.11 -0.48 -4.98
C ASN A 102 0.08 0.40 -5.46
N THR A 103 0.79 0.99 -4.50
CA THR A 103 1.85 1.98 -4.78
C THR A 103 3.20 1.31 -4.75
N THR A 104 3.87 1.27 -5.90
CA THR A 104 5.21 0.69 -6.05
C THR A 104 6.25 1.52 -5.33
N TRP A 105 7.03 0.89 -4.47
CA TRP A 105 8.21 1.46 -3.84
C TRP A 105 9.35 1.56 -4.85
N THR A 106 9.74 2.78 -5.18
CA THR A 106 10.88 3.07 -6.06
C THR A 106 11.84 4.05 -5.40
N LEU A 107 13.11 4.03 -5.80
CA LEU A 107 14.11 4.97 -5.31
C LEU A 107 13.65 6.42 -5.44
N ASN A 108 13.14 6.81 -6.62
CA ASN A 108 12.71 8.19 -6.87
C ASN A 108 11.54 8.61 -5.97
N ARG A 109 10.54 7.73 -5.78
CA ARG A 109 9.38 8.03 -4.91
C ARG A 109 9.80 8.17 -3.46
N ASP A 110 10.70 7.31 -2.99
CA ASP A 110 11.16 7.28 -1.60
C ASP A 110 12.10 8.45 -1.26
N THR A 111 12.95 8.90 -2.22
CA THR A 111 14.01 9.87 -1.93
C THR A 111 13.73 11.27 -2.46
N ALA A 112 12.95 11.43 -3.52
CA ALA A 112 12.77 12.71 -4.21
C ALA A 112 11.35 13.28 -4.12
N GLN A 113 10.37 12.50 -3.62
CA GLN A 113 8.97 12.94 -3.58
C GLN A 113 8.42 13.14 -2.17
N GLY A 114 9.29 13.20 -1.14
CA GLY A 114 8.86 13.42 0.24
C GLY A 114 7.95 12.32 0.80
N LEU A 115 8.14 11.08 0.34
CA LEU A 115 7.36 9.91 0.70
C LEU A 115 8.19 8.94 1.54
N SER A 116 7.53 8.17 2.40
CA SER A 116 8.13 7.06 3.16
C SER A 116 7.28 5.81 3.02
N PHE A 117 7.87 4.75 2.45
CA PHE A 117 7.21 3.46 2.28
C PHE A 117 7.31 2.63 3.56
N ALA A 118 6.18 2.22 4.10
CA ALA A 118 6.09 1.56 5.40
C ALA A 118 6.10 0.02 5.32
N GLY A 119 6.67 -0.53 4.27
CA GLY A 119 6.78 -1.97 4.02
C GLY A 119 6.13 -2.38 2.70
N VAL A 120 6.10 -3.69 2.44
CA VAL A 120 5.53 -4.25 1.21
C VAL A 120 4.34 -5.14 1.55
N THR A 121 3.16 -4.76 1.05
CA THR A 121 1.93 -5.54 1.21
C THR A 121 1.78 -6.62 0.16
N TYR A 122 2.35 -6.39 -1.03
CA TYR A 122 2.26 -7.32 -2.15
C TYR A 122 3.46 -7.14 -3.09
N TYR A 123 4.20 -8.21 -3.33
CA TYR A 123 5.26 -8.28 -4.33
C TYR A 123 4.64 -8.64 -5.67
N ASP A 124 4.68 -7.72 -6.61
CA ASP A 124 4.11 -7.84 -7.94
C ASP A 124 5.17 -7.60 -9.03
N GLY A 125 4.72 -7.62 -10.26
CA GLY A 125 5.48 -7.26 -11.45
C GLY A 125 4.52 -6.88 -12.57
N GLN A 126 5.00 -6.07 -13.51
CA GLN A 126 4.22 -5.64 -14.65
C GLN A 126 4.13 -6.73 -15.72
N GLY A 127 2.94 -6.92 -16.29
CA GLY A 127 2.67 -7.82 -17.41
C GLY A 127 1.88 -7.16 -18.53
N PHE A 128 1.41 -8.00 -19.45
CA PHE A 128 0.55 -7.58 -20.56
C PHE A 128 -0.67 -8.48 -20.67
N MET A 129 -1.82 -7.91 -20.96
CA MET A 129 -3.03 -8.62 -21.33
C MET A 129 -3.37 -8.31 -22.78
N VAL A 130 -3.72 -9.35 -23.54
CA VAL A 130 -4.09 -9.26 -24.96
C VAL A 130 -5.35 -10.06 -25.24
N ARG A 131 -6.02 -9.76 -26.36
CA ARG A 131 -7.07 -10.64 -26.89
C ARG A 131 -6.45 -11.87 -27.50
N ASN A 132 -7.06 -13.02 -27.29
CA ASN A 132 -6.64 -14.28 -27.92
C ASN A 132 -6.63 -14.17 -29.46
N SER A 133 -7.51 -13.36 -30.03
CA SER A 133 -7.59 -13.10 -31.48
C SER A 133 -6.37 -12.38 -32.06
N LEU A 134 -5.54 -11.73 -31.23
CA LEU A 134 -4.28 -11.13 -31.67
C LEU A 134 -3.25 -12.18 -32.06
N GLY A 135 -3.39 -13.42 -31.54
CA GLY A 135 -2.55 -14.56 -31.92
C GLY A 135 -1.17 -14.60 -31.27
N VAL A 136 -0.76 -13.57 -30.51
CA VAL A 136 0.55 -13.49 -29.83
C VAL A 136 0.56 -14.36 -28.56
N LYS A 137 1.74 -14.89 -28.21
CA LYS A 137 1.94 -15.73 -27.02
C LYS A 137 3.03 -15.18 -26.10
N SER A 138 3.74 -14.13 -26.51
CA SER A 138 4.84 -13.53 -25.81
C SER A 138 4.79 -12.00 -25.98
N ALA A 139 5.17 -11.28 -24.95
CA ALA A 139 5.32 -9.81 -25.01
C ALA A 139 6.37 -9.36 -26.05
N LYS A 140 7.28 -10.24 -26.45
CA LYS A 140 8.24 -9.99 -27.52
C LYS A 140 7.61 -9.93 -28.92
N GLU A 141 6.40 -10.43 -29.06
CA GLU A 141 5.64 -10.43 -30.32
C GLU A 141 4.75 -9.17 -30.46
N LEU A 142 4.83 -8.23 -29.51
CA LEU A 142 4.06 -6.98 -29.51
C LEU A 142 4.73 -5.85 -30.34
N ASP A 143 5.61 -6.17 -31.30
CA ASP A 143 6.21 -5.15 -32.16
C ASP A 143 5.14 -4.43 -32.98
N GLY A 144 5.13 -3.10 -32.93
CA GLY A 144 4.16 -2.24 -33.61
C GLY A 144 2.80 -2.11 -32.89
N ALA A 145 2.58 -2.80 -31.77
CA ALA A 145 1.31 -2.79 -31.07
C ALA A 145 0.96 -1.44 -30.45
N SER A 146 -0.35 -1.15 -30.35
CA SER A 146 -0.89 -0.09 -29.49
C SER A 146 -1.12 -0.63 -28.08
N VAL A 147 -0.58 0.08 -27.05
CA VAL A 147 -0.61 -0.38 -25.66
C VAL A 147 -1.26 0.65 -24.77
N CYS A 148 -2.39 0.28 -24.13
CA CYS A 148 -3.08 1.08 -23.14
C CYS A 148 -2.40 0.95 -21.77
N THR A 149 -2.27 2.07 -21.06
CA THR A 149 -1.78 2.15 -19.67
C THR A 149 -2.34 3.38 -18.94
N GLU A 150 -2.27 3.38 -17.60
CA GLU A 150 -2.63 4.54 -16.77
C GLU A 150 -1.41 5.47 -16.63
N THR A 151 -1.60 6.77 -16.87
CA THR A 151 -0.55 7.79 -16.71
C THR A 151 -0.16 8.00 -15.25
N GLY A 152 1.11 8.40 -15.00
CA GLY A 152 1.63 8.64 -13.65
C GLY A 152 1.98 7.37 -12.87
N THR A 153 2.14 6.27 -13.58
CA THR A 153 2.51 4.94 -13.03
C THR A 153 3.96 4.59 -13.35
N THR A 154 4.51 3.62 -12.61
CA THR A 154 5.77 2.92 -12.98
C THR A 154 5.59 2.16 -14.28
N THR A 155 4.37 1.67 -14.52
CA THR A 155 3.98 0.89 -15.70
C THR A 155 4.26 1.64 -17.00
N GLU A 156 3.93 2.93 -17.06
CA GLU A 156 4.20 3.79 -18.22
C GLU A 156 5.70 3.90 -18.51
N LEU A 157 6.54 4.01 -17.45
CA LEU A 157 7.99 4.08 -17.58
C LEU A 157 8.60 2.75 -18.00
N ASN A 158 8.22 1.67 -17.33
CA ASN A 158 8.71 0.32 -17.61
C ASN A 158 8.34 -0.14 -19.04
N LEU A 159 7.13 0.26 -19.51
CA LEU A 159 6.70 0.00 -20.88
C LEU A 159 7.71 0.55 -21.89
N SER A 160 8.11 1.81 -21.72
CA SER A 160 9.12 2.43 -22.59
C SER A 160 10.47 1.69 -22.55
N ASP A 161 10.93 1.35 -21.35
CA ASP A 161 12.21 0.67 -21.16
C ASP A 161 12.21 -0.74 -21.76
N TYR A 162 11.11 -1.48 -21.58
CA TYR A 162 10.98 -2.83 -22.12
C TYR A 162 11.01 -2.86 -23.65
N PHE A 163 10.20 -2.03 -24.32
CA PHE A 163 10.17 -1.99 -25.77
C PHE A 163 11.49 -1.51 -26.36
N LYS A 164 12.10 -0.47 -25.78
CA LYS A 164 13.42 0.02 -26.20
C LYS A 164 14.51 -1.03 -26.04
N SER A 165 14.57 -1.73 -24.92
CA SER A 165 15.63 -2.73 -24.65
C SER A 165 15.49 -3.98 -25.51
N ASN A 166 14.28 -4.30 -25.99
CA ASN A 166 14.04 -5.40 -26.91
C ASN A 166 14.04 -4.99 -28.40
N GLY A 167 14.30 -3.71 -28.72
CA GLY A 167 14.29 -3.21 -30.09
C GLY A 167 12.91 -3.20 -30.76
N LEU A 168 11.84 -3.20 -29.95
CA LEU A 168 10.46 -3.23 -30.41
C LEU A 168 9.91 -1.81 -30.54
N LYS A 169 8.97 -1.64 -31.48
CA LYS A 169 8.19 -0.41 -31.64
C LYS A 169 6.82 -0.58 -30.98
N TYR A 170 6.23 0.51 -30.54
CA TYR A 170 4.86 0.52 -30.00
C TYR A 170 4.27 1.92 -30.06
N THR A 171 2.94 1.99 -29.91
CA THR A 171 2.20 3.24 -29.71
C THR A 171 1.60 3.24 -28.32
N VAL A 172 2.03 4.15 -27.44
CA VAL A 172 1.45 4.28 -26.11
C VAL A 172 0.11 5.01 -26.18
N VAL A 173 -0.89 4.46 -25.50
CA VAL A 173 -2.17 5.11 -25.23
C VAL A 173 -2.30 5.28 -23.72
N ALA A 174 -1.77 6.41 -23.21
CA ALA A 174 -1.79 6.73 -21.79
C ALA A 174 -3.13 7.43 -21.43
N LEU A 175 -3.86 6.87 -20.45
CA LEU A 175 -5.18 7.32 -20.02
C LEU A 175 -5.10 7.89 -18.58
N GLY A 176 -6.07 8.72 -18.22
CA GLY A 176 -6.08 9.43 -16.93
C GLY A 176 -6.39 8.54 -15.73
N SER A 177 -7.02 7.38 -15.94
CA SER A 177 -7.41 6.44 -14.91
C SER A 177 -7.32 4.99 -15.38
N ASN A 178 -7.28 4.06 -14.43
CA ASN A 178 -7.33 2.63 -14.72
C ASN A 178 -8.62 2.25 -15.48
N SER A 179 -9.76 2.76 -15.07
CA SER A 179 -11.06 2.48 -15.72
C SER A 179 -11.09 2.93 -17.17
N GLU A 180 -10.53 4.11 -17.48
CA GLU A 180 -10.40 4.58 -18.87
C GLU A 180 -9.47 3.70 -19.69
N ALA A 181 -8.34 3.26 -19.11
CA ALA A 181 -7.39 2.37 -19.79
C ALA A 181 -8.02 1.01 -20.11
N VAL A 182 -8.77 0.44 -19.17
CA VAL A 182 -9.52 -0.80 -19.36
C VAL A 182 -10.61 -0.64 -20.43
N ALA A 183 -11.40 0.44 -20.38
CA ALA A 183 -12.44 0.70 -21.37
C ALA A 183 -11.87 0.92 -22.79
N ALA A 184 -10.73 1.61 -22.90
CA ALA A 184 -10.05 1.79 -24.18
C ALA A 184 -9.53 0.46 -24.75
N TYR A 185 -8.97 -0.41 -23.89
CA TYR A 185 -8.57 -1.75 -24.29
C TYR A 185 -9.78 -2.62 -24.68
N ASP A 186 -10.83 -2.65 -23.87
CA ASP A 186 -12.02 -3.48 -24.12
C ASP A 186 -12.73 -3.11 -25.43
N SER A 187 -12.79 -1.79 -25.73
CA SER A 187 -13.37 -1.30 -27.00
C SER A 187 -12.49 -1.54 -28.23
N GLY A 188 -11.30 -2.09 -28.10
CA GLY A 188 -10.38 -2.34 -29.21
C GLY A 188 -9.52 -1.18 -29.65
N ARG A 189 -9.48 -0.08 -28.88
CA ARG A 189 -8.60 1.07 -29.14
C ARG A 189 -7.12 0.70 -28.99
N CYS A 190 -6.81 -0.27 -28.15
CA CYS A 190 -5.46 -0.80 -27.95
C CYS A 190 -5.41 -2.30 -28.20
N ASP A 191 -4.29 -2.79 -28.73
CA ASP A 191 -3.99 -4.20 -28.93
C ASP A 191 -3.69 -4.91 -27.61
N ALA A 192 -3.00 -4.23 -26.70
CA ALA A 192 -2.63 -4.71 -25.39
C ALA A 192 -2.98 -3.72 -24.29
N TYR A 193 -3.20 -4.25 -23.09
CA TYR A 193 -3.30 -3.48 -21.84
C TYR A 193 -2.18 -3.91 -20.90
N THR A 194 -1.51 -2.95 -20.25
CA THR A 194 -0.40 -3.22 -19.34
C THR A 194 -0.59 -2.51 -18.00
N THR A 195 -0.39 -3.27 -16.94
CA THR A 195 -0.34 -2.85 -15.53
C THR A 195 0.31 -3.96 -14.71
N ASP A 196 0.28 -3.86 -13.38
CA ASP A 196 0.67 -4.94 -12.47
C ASP A 196 -0.06 -6.25 -12.82
N ALA A 197 0.61 -7.38 -12.76
CA ALA A 197 0.05 -8.69 -13.16
C ALA A 197 -1.21 -9.04 -12.34
N SER A 198 -1.20 -8.76 -11.04
CA SER A 198 -2.40 -8.93 -10.21
C SER A 198 -3.58 -8.08 -10.69
N GLY A 199 -3.30 -6.85 -11.14
CA GLY A 199 -4.29 -5.96 -11.75
C GLY A 199 -4.81 -6.46 -13.09
N LEU A 200 -3.95 -7.11 -13.90
CA LEU A 200 -4.38 -7.75 -15.15
C LEU A 200 -5.35 -8.92 -14.89
N TYR A 201 -5.06 -9.76 -13.88
CA TYR A 201 -5.98 -10.84 -13.49
C TYR A 201 -7.31 -10.29 -12.97
N ALA A 202 -7.27 -9.25 -12.14
CA ALA A 202 -8.47 -8.58 -11.64
C ALA A 202 -9.30 -7.96 -12.78
N THR A 203 -8.65 -7.30 -13.73
CA THR A 203 -9.31 -6.72 -14.90
C THR A 203 -9.93 -7.80 -15.78
N ARG A 204 -9.18 -8.86 -16.08
CA ARG A 204 -9.64 -9.93 -16.97
C ARG A 204 -10.96 -10.54 -16.52
N ILE A 205 -11.11 -10.88 -15.24
CA ILE A 205 -12.36 -11.47 -14.73
C ILE A 205 -13.55 -10.50 -14.72
N ALA A 206 -13.30 -9.20 -14.80
CA ALA A 206 -14.33 -8.16 -14.84
C ALA A 206 -14.76 -7.79 -16.28
N LEU A 207 -14.05 -8.26 -17.32
CA LEU A 207 -14.41 -8.04 -18.71
C LEU A 207 -15.66 -8.84 -19.08
N ALA A 208 -16.39 -8.36 -20.08
CA ALA A 208 -17.61 -9.03 -20.55
C ALA A 208 -17.37 -10.47 -21.07
N LYS A 209 -16.17 -10.73 -21.60
CA LYS A 209 -15.75 -12.05 -22.11
C LYS A 209 -14.34 -12.39 -21.61
N PRO A 210 -14.16 -12.80 -20.34
CA PRO A 210 -12.85 -13.08 -19.77
C PRO A 210 -12.00 -14.08 -20.55
N ASP A 211 -12.65 -15.09 -21.14
CA ASP A 211 -11.98 -16.18 -21.86
C ASP A 211 -11.45 -15.76 -23.24
N ASP A 212 -11.89 -14.62 -23.78
CA ASP A 212 -11.36 -14.04 -25.01
C ASP A 212 -10.02 -13.32 -24.79
N HIS A 213 -9.54 -13.25 -23.55
CA HIS A 213 -8.33 -12.52 -23.14
C HIS A 213 -7.35 -13.41 -22.40
N MET A 214 -6.06 -13.15 -22.58
CA MET A 214 -4.99 -13.81 -21.86
C MET A 214 -3.99 -12.79 -21.28
N VAL A 215 -3.42 -13.12 -20.12
CA VAL A 215 -2.26 -12.44 -19.58
C VAL A 215 -1.03 -13.18 -20.12
N LEU A 216 -0.12 -12.44 -20.76
CA LEU A 216 1.11 -13.01 -21.30
C LEU A 216 2.06 -13.43 -20.17
N PRO A 217 2.94 -14.43 -20.40
CA PRO A 217 3.74 -15.03 -19.34
C PRO A 217 4.88 -14.14 -18.81
N GLU A 218 5.28 -13.11 -19.56
CA GLU A 218 6.42 -12.27 -19.17
C GLU A 218 6.03 -11.29 -18.08
N ILE A 219 6.89 -11.24 -17.04
CA ILE A 219 6.92 -10.19 -16.04
C ILE A 219 8.11 -9.30 -16.32
N ILE A 220 7.87 -8.03 -16.62
CA ILE A 220 8.87 -7.11 -17.15
C ILE A 220 9.47 -6.15 -16.13
N SER A 221 8.95 -6.14 -14.88
CA SER A 221 9.45 -5.28 -13.80
C SER A 221 9.31 -5.94 -12.43
N LYS A 222 9.80 -5.23 -11.41
CA LYS A 222 9.56 -5.52 -10.00
C LYS A 222 8.67 -4.41 -9.45
N GLU A 223 7.52 -4.79 -8.92
CA GLU A 223 6.54 -3.86 -8.35
C GLU A 223 6.27 -4.23 -6.87
N PRO A 224 7.16 -3.84 -5.92
CA PRO A 224 6.89 -3.99 -4.50
C PRO A 224 5.86 -2.95 -4.07
N LEU A 225 4.62 -3.37 -3.89
CA LEU A 225 3.49 -2.51 -3.54
C LEU A 225 3.39 -2.35 -2.03
N GLY A 226 3.18 -1.13 -1.54
CA GLY A 226 3.07 -0.92 -0.11
C GLY A 226 2.42 0.40 0.31
N PRO A 227 2.10 0.52 1.61
CA PRO A 227 1.53 1.74 2.17
C PRO A 227 2.59 2.83 2.27
N VAL A 228 2.15 4.06 2.05
CA VAL A 228 3.00 5.25 2.00
C VAL A 228 2.48 6.32 2.94
N VAL A 229 3.38 6.99 3.64
CA VAL A 229 3.09 8.16 4.47
C VAL A 229 3.96 9.34 4.06
N ARG A 230 3.63 10.55 4.53
CA ARG A 230 4.50 11.72 4.37
C ARG A 230 5.83 11.48 5.07
N GLN A 231 6.91 11.91 4.43
CA GLN A 231 8.23 11.90 5.04
C GLN A 231 8.31 12.89 6.22
N GLY A 232 9.13 12.57 7.22
CA GLY A 232 9.41 13.45 8.35
C GLY A 232 8.57 13.16 9.60
N ASP A 233 7.50 12.37 9.51
CA ASP A 233 6.73 11.92 10.68
C ASP A 233 7.07 10.45 11.02
N SER A 234 8.13 10.28 11.80
CA SER A 234 8.63 8.95 12.18
C SER A 234 7.65 8.18 13.07
N GLN A 235 6.84 8.87 13.89
CA GLN A 235 5.86 8.22 14.73
C GLN A 235 4.74 7.59 13.88
N TRP A 236 4.13 8.38 12.99
CA TRP A 236 3.09 7.89 12.09
C TRP A 236 3.62 6.79 11.15
N PHE A 237 4.82 6.97 10.61
CA PHE A 237 5.50 5.95 9.83
C PHE A 237 5.62 4.62 10.60
N ASN A 238 6.03 4.66 11.87
CA ASN A 238 6.13 3.46 12.70
C ASN A 238 4.76 2.83 12.98
N VAL A 239 3.72 3.62 13.23
CA VAL A 239 2.35 3.11 13.41
C VAL A 239 1.90 2.32 12.17
N VAL A 240 2.06 2.88 10.98
CA VAL A 240 1.66 2.21 9.72
C VAL A 240 2.51 0.97 9.46
N LYS A 241 3.83 1.10 9.59
CA LYS A 241 4.78 0.00 9.36
C LYS A 241 4.52 -1.20 10.28
N TRP A 242 4.40 -0.95 11.58
CA TRP A 242 4.21 -2.02 12.53
C TRP A 242 2.79 -2.61 12.47
N SER A 243 1.77 -1.84 12.03
CA SER A 243 0.45 -2.39 11.74
C SER A 243 0.49 -3.45 10.63
N LEU A 244 1.28 -3.21 9.57
CA LEU A 244 1.50 -4.21 8.52
C LEU A 244 2.29 -5.41 9.07
N TYR A 245 3.38 -5.17 9.80
CA TYR A 245 4.20 -6.27 10.33
C TYR A 245 3.49 -7.09 11.40
N ALA A 246 2.51 -6.52 12.11
CA ALA A 246 1.66 -7.30 13.02
C ALA A 246 0.83 -8.36 12.28
N LEU A 247 0.32 -8.05 11.10
CA LEU A 247 -0.38 -9.04 10.26
C LEU A 247 0.56 -10.18 9.83
N VAL A 248 1.77 -9.83 9.37
CA VAL A 248 2.77 -10.80 8.90
C VAL A 248 3.29 -11.68 10.05
N ALA A 249 3.64 -11.08 11.19
CA ALA A 249 4.09 -11.81 12.37
C ALA A 249 3.00 -12.74 12.94
N ALA A 250 1.75 -12.29 12.94
CA ALA A 250 0.63 -13.13 13.37
C ALA A 250 0.50 -14.40 12.50
N GLU A 251 0.67 -14.28 11.18
CA GLU A 251 0.72 -15.47 10.30
C GLU A 251 1.89 -16.39 10.63
N GLU A 252 3.08 -15.82 10.85
CA GLU A 252 4.29 -16.58 11.18
C GLU A 252 4.14 -17.38 12.48
N TYR A 253 3.46 -16.79 13.48
CA TYR A 253 3.22 -17.43 14.77
C TYR A 253 1.94 -18.26 14.81
N GLY A 254 1.23 -18.40 13.70
CA GLY A 254 -0.02 -19.17 13.62
C GLY A 254 -1.19 -18.54 14.38
N VAL A 255 -1.12 -17.24 14.66
CA VAL A 255 -2.21 -16.48 15.28
C VAL A 255 -3.19 -16.04 14.18
N THR A 256 -4.44 -16.40 14.33
CA THR A 256 -5.53 -16.14 13.38
C THR A 256 -6.65 -15.35 14.04
N LYS A 257 -7.57 -14.81 13.24
CA LYS A 257 -8.78 -14.19 13.78
C LYS A 257 -9.57 -15.15 14.70
N ALA A 258 -9.56 -16.43 14.38
CA ALA A 258 -10.33 -17.43 15.12
C ALA A 258 -9.71 -17.78 16.48
N ASN A 259 -8.38 -17.76 16.61
CA ASN A 259 -7.69 -18.21 17.83
C ASN A 259 -7.01 -17.08 18.62
N VAL A 260 -7.09 -15.83 18.20
CA VAL A 260 -6.36 -14.71 18.82
C VAL A 260 -6.70 -14.50 20.31
N ASP A 261 -7.96 -14.68 20.69
CA ASP A 261 -8.42 -14.52 22.09
C ASP A 261 -7.78 -15.59 22.98
N GLU A 262 -7.82 -16.84 22.54
CA GLU A 262 -7.16 -17.97 23.21
C GLU A 262 -5.64 -17.80 23.25
N SER A 263 -5.04 -17.43 22.11
CA SER A 263 -3.61 -17.20 22.01
C SER A 263 -3.12 -16.11 22.97
N LYS A 264 -3.88 -15.01 23.12
CA LYS A 264 -3.57 -13.95 24.08
C LYS A 264 -3.64 -14.44 25.52
N ALA A 265 -4.64 -15.26 25.86
CA ALA A 265 -4.91 -15.72 27.21
C ALA A 265 -3.96 -16.85 27.66
N THR A 266 -3.60 -17.78 26.76
CA THR A 266 -3.00 -19.06 27.14
C THR A 266 -1.61 -19.33 26.55
N SER A 267 -1.18 -18.55 25.54
CA SER A 267 0.10 -18.82 24.87
C SER A 267 1.28 -18.77 25.86
N THR A 268 2.15 -19.77 25.77
CA THR A 268 3.44 -19.80 26.46
C THR A 268 4.58 -19.25 25.59
N ASN A 269 4.33 -19.03 24.29
CA ASN A 269 5.32 -18.46 23.38
C ASN A 269 5.55 -16.97 23.67
N PRO A 270 6.76 -16.54 24.05
CA PRO A 270 7.06 -15.15 24.36
C PRO A 270 6.82 -14.18 23.18
N GLU A 271 7.04 -14.64 21.94
CA GLU A 271 6.80 -13.80 20.74
C GLU A 271 5.30 -13.50 20.56
N VAL A 272 4.44 -14.51 20.78
CA VAL A 272 2.98 -14.35 20.75
C VAL A 272 2.52 -13.42 21.86
N LYS A 273 3.06 -13.57 23.07
CA LYS A 273 2.72 -12.70 24.20
C LYS A 273 3.05 -11.24 23.92
N ARG A 274 4.24 -10.97 23.39
CA ARG A 274 4.66 -9.62 23.01
C ARG A 274 3.79 -9.04 21.88
N LEU A 275 3.57 -9.84 20.84
CA LEU A 275 2.70 -9.43 19.72
C LEU A 275 1.31 -9.03 20.21
N LEU A 276 0.71 -9.83 21.09
CA LEU A 276 -0.68 -9.60 21.52
C LEU A 276 -0.81 -8.68 22.74
N GLY A 277 0.31 -8.09 23.21
CA GLY A 277 0.33 -7.14 24.32
C GLY A 277 0.02 -7.80 25.69
N ALA A 278 0.25 -9.10 25.82
CA ALA A 278 0.17 -9.82 27.09
C ALA A 278 1.48 -9.68 27.89
N GLU A 279 2.57 -9.24 27.25
CA GLU A 279 3.88 -9.02 27.86
C GLU A 279 4.57 -7.82 27.18
N GLY A 280 5.19 -6.93 27.98
CA GLY A 280 5.88 -5.74 27.49
C GLY A 280 4.96 -4.55 27.17
N GLU A 281 5.58 -3.41 26.86
CA GLU A 281 4.87 -2.14 26.57
C GLU A 281 5.20 -1.63 25.16
N PHE A 282 5.01 -2.45 24.14
CA PHE A 282 5.42 -2.15 22.77
C PHE A 282 4.49 -1.16 22.04
N GLY A 283 3.32 -0.85 22.57
CA GLY A 283 2.44 0.20 22.06
C GLY A 283 2.86 1.60 22.50
N THR A 284 3.28 1.74 23.75
CA THR A 284 3.60 3.05 24.39
C THR A 284 4.59 3.91 23.59
N PRO A 285 5.72 3.39 23.07
CA PRO A 285 6.65 4.19 22.27
C PRO A 285 6.08 4.71 20.95
N MET A 286 5.03 4.06 20.43
CA MET A 286 4.31 4.50 19.23
C MET A 286 3.10 5.40 19.55
N GLY A 287 2.81 5.61 20.85
CA GLY A 287 1.60 6.33 21.27
C GLY A 287 0.31 5.52 21.12
N LEU A 288 0.40 4.19 21.12
CA LEU A 288 -0.73 3.26 21.00
C LEU A 288 -0.97 2.50 22.31
N PRO A 289 -2.18 1.93 22.52
CA PRO A 289 -2.41 0.93 23.56
C PRO A 289 -1.51 -0.30 23.36
N ASN A 290 -1.16 -1.01 24.44
CA ASN A 290 -0.26 -2.18 24.30
C ASN A 290 -0.90 -3.37 23.58
N ASP A 291 -2.21 -3.43 23.48
CA ASP A 291 -2.95 -4.46 22.78
C ASP A 291 -3.27 -4.11 21.30
N TRP A 292 -2.59 -3.09 20.75
CA TRP A 292 -2.83 -2.60 19.39
C TRP A 292 -2.78 -3.70 18.31
N ALA A 293 -1.79 -4.60 18.37
CA ALA A 293 -1.64 -5.69 17.41
C ALA A 293 -2.70 -6.79 17.61
N TYR A 294 -3.09 -7.07 18.88
CA TYR A 294 -4.23 -7.93 19.15
C TYR A 294 -5.52 -7.39 18.51
N GLN A 295 -5.77 -6.07 18.61
CA GLN A 295 -6.96 -5.45 17.99
C GLN A 295 -6.94 -5.61 16.46
N ILE A 296 -5.77 -5.53 15.82
CA ILE A 296 -5.63 -5.78 14.39
C ILE A 296 -6.05 -7.22 14.06
N VAL A 297 -5.43 -8.21 14.71
CA VAL A 297 -5.64 -9.63 14.37
C VAL A 297 -7.08 -10.06 14.73
N LYS A 298 -7.63 -9.58 15.84
CA LYS A 298 -9.00 -9.87 16.27
C LYS A 298 -10.03 -9.44 15.22
N GLN A 299 -9.82 -8.31 14.57
CA GLN A 299 -10.79 -7.75 13.62
C GLN A 299 -10.52 -8.18 12.17
N LEU A 300 -9.26 -8.32 11.78
CA LEU A 300 -8.87 -8.56 10.39
C LEU A 300 -8.26 -9.94 10.14
N GLY A 301 -7.79 -10.62 11.18
CA GLY A 301 -6.97 -11.82 11.05
C GLY A 301 -5.50 -11.48 10.75
N ASN A 302 -4.74 -12.48 10.34
CA ASN A 302 -3.33 -12.34 9.95
C ASN A 302 -3.17 -12.05 8.45
N TYR A 303 -1.91 -11.87 7.98
CA TYR A 303 -1.64 -11.55 6.58
C TYR A 303 -2.11 -12.66 5.62
N GLY A 304 -2.00 -13.93 5.99
CA GLY A 304 -2.50 -15.04 5.19
C GLY A 304 -4.01 -14.98 4.98
N GLU A 305 -4.77 -14.67 6.05
CA GLU A 305 -6.23 -14.49 5.98
C GLU A 305 -6.61 -13.25 5.15
N VAL A 306 -5.83 -12.14 5.26
CA VAL A 306 -5.99 -10.94 4.43
C VAL A 306 -5.74 -11.25 2.96
N PHE A 307 -4.64 -11.93 2.65
CA PHE A 307 -4.30 -12.32 1.27
C PHE A 307 -5.39 -13.23 0.67
N ASP A 308 -5.76 -14.26 1.41
CA ASP A 308 -6.68 -15.32 0.93
C ASP A 308 -8.04 -14.77 0.55
N ARG A 309 -8.65 -13.93 1.44
CA ARG A 309 -9.98 -13.38 1.16
C ARG A 309 -10.01 -12.33 0.06
N ASN A 310 -8.88 -11.64 -0.20
CA ASN A 310 -8.85 -10.53 -1.15
C ASN A 310 -8.35 -10.94 -2.55
N VAL A 311 -7.27 -11.73 -2.63
CA VAL A 311 -6.64 -12.11 -3.89
C VAL A 311 -6.38 -13.61 -4.01
N GLY A 312 -6.31 -14.34 -2.89
CA GLY A 312 -5.98 -15.75 -2.81
C GLY A 312 -7.14 -16.70 -3.10
N ALA A 313 -7.05 -17.91 -2.57
CA ALA A 313 -8.00 -19.00 -2.82
C ALA A 313 -9.44 -18.68 -2.40
N GLY A 314 -9.62 -17.83 -1.39
CA GLY A 314 -10.92 -17.36 -0.92
C GLY A 314 -11.54 -16.26 -1.78
N SER A 315 -10.85 -15.76 -2.79
CA SER A 315 -11.30 -14.70 -3.69
C SER A 315 -11.63 -15.22 -5.09
N PRO A 316 -12.34 -14.45 -5.92
CA PRO A 316 -12.53 -14.77 -7.33
C PRO A 316 -11.21 -14.80 -8.14
N LEU A 317 -10.17 -14.10 -7.68
CA LEU A 317 -8.88 -13.99 -8.36
C LEU A 317 -8.06 -15.27 -8.28
N LYS A 318 -8.15 -16.01 -7.16
CA LYS A 318 -7.44 -17.27 -6.90
C LYS A 318 -5.95 -17.21 -7.22
N ILE A 319 -5.31 -16.09 -6.88
CA ILE A 319 -3.87 -15.90 -7.09
C ILE A 319 -3.12 -16.72 -6.03
N ASP A 320 -2.16 -17.52 -6.48
CA ASP A 320 -1.26 -18.25 -5.58
C ASP A 320 -0.35 -17.29 -4.80
N ARG A 321 0.01 -17.66 -3.58
CA ARG A 321 0.89 -16.86 -2.73
C ARG A 321 2.24 -16.57 -3.40
N GLY A 322 2.87 -17.56 -4.03
CA GLY A 322 4.16 -17.41 -4.67
C GLY A 322 5.17 -16.70 -3.78
N ILE A 323 5.82 -15.65 -4.31
CA ILE A 323 6.76 -14.83 -3.54
C ILE A 323 6.11 -14.01 -2.42
N ASN A 324 4.78 -13.92 -2.38
CA ASN A 324 4.02 -13.30 -1.29
C ASN A 324 3.81 -14.23 -0.08
N ALA A 325 4.33 -15.46 -0.11
CA ALA A 325 4.39 -16.35 1.04
C ALA A 325 5.38 -15.80 2.09
N LEU A 326 5.28 -16.31 3.33
CA LEU A 326 6.25 -16.01 4.39
C LEU A 326 7.67 -16.47 4.00
N TRP A 327 8.68 -15.80 4.52
CA TRP A 327 10.10 -16.13 4.31
C TRP A 327 10.44 -17.59 4.61
N ASN A 328 9.86 -18.17 5.68
CA ASN A 328 10.06 -19.56 6.07
C ASN A 328 9.23 -20.56 5.23
N LYS A 329 8.44 -20.08 4.29
CA LYS A 329 7.67 -20.83 3.30
C LYS A 329 8.09 -20.53 1.85
N GLY A 330 9.31 -19.97 1.69
CA GLY A 330 9.90 -19.70 0.38
C GLY A 330 9.48 -18.37 -0.27
N GLY A 331 8.81 -17.49 0.47
CA GLY A 331 8.41 -16.16 -0.01
C GLY A 331 9.29 -15.03 0.53
N LEU A 332 8.80 -13.80 0.39
CA LEU A 332 9.49 -12.57 0.78
C LEU A 332 8.81 -11.84 1.94
N GLN A 333 7.66 -12.30 2.42
CA GLN A 333 7.00 -11.66 3.56
C GLN A 333 7.77 -11.97 4.84
N TYR A 334 8.32 -10.92 5.44
CA TYR A 334 9.19 -10.98 6.60
C TYR A 334 8.91 -9.83 7.54
N ALA A 335 8.52 -10.11 8.78
CA ALA A 335 8.36 -9.12 9.82
C ALA A 335 9.59 -9.10 10.75
N PRO A 336 10.12 -7.92 11.11
CA PRO A 336 11.11 -7.83 12.17
C PRO A 336 10.54 -8.30 13.52
N PRO A 337 11.39 -8.84 14.44
CA PRO A 337 10.92 -9.36 15.71
C PRO A 337 10.33 -8.26 16.62
N PHE A 338 9.29 -8.62 17.37
CA PHE A 338 8.66 -7.78 18.39
C PHE A 338 9.45 -7.88 19.71
N ARG A 339 10.48 -7.01 19.84
CA ARG A 339 11.38 -6.99 21.01
C ARG A 339 11.74 -5.58 21.45
#